data_f07a0eda4f78ceea66bb901a3bcdf940
#
_entry.id   f07a0eda4f78ceea66bb901a3bcdf940
#
_cell.length_a   1.000
_cell.length_b   1.000
_cell.length_c   1.000
_cell.angle_alpha   90.00
_cell.angle_beta   90.00
_cell.angle_gamma   90.00
#
_symmetry.space_group_name_H-M   'P 1'
#
loop_
_entity.id
_entity.type
_entity.pdbx_description
1 polymer ?
#
loop_
_entity_poly.entity_id
_entity_poly.type
_entity_poly.pdbx_seq_one_letter_code
_entity_poly.pdbx_strand_id
1 'polypeptide(L)'
;LAAELYLQVCAIGRYDPDLWLETYVDLMRTPGWHRDTYVEEYHRKFFKRRAAGLELRECGIEDIHIGGLAMVPALVAGLAASGEADEERLVSSVRIHVGLTHVSAETLDAAEALTRILVALAWGMEWAEAVDTFARPWIKCWGSLDSLGDLDDRVVVGRHLTSACYLPDSFSASLWLCSKYWNGFEEGVVANSICGGDNCHRGTVVGSVLGVLNGVPERLF
;
A
#
# COMPACT_ATOMS: atom_id res chain seq x y z
N LEU A 1 -5.88 4.12 11.06
CA LEU A 1 -6.71 3.17 10.28
C LEU A 1 -6.03 1.82 10.12
N ALA A 2 -4.76 1.74 9.65
CA ALA A 2 -4.08 0.47 9.40
C ALA A 2 -3.99 -0.42 10.66
N ALA A 3 -3.64 0.13 11.82
CA ALA A 3 -3.60 -0.61 13.08
C ALA A 3 -4.98 -1.12 13.50
N GLU A 4 -6.02 -0.31 13.33
CA GLU A 4 -7.41 -0.71 13.65
C GLU A 4 -7.89 -1.84 12.74
N LEU A 5 -7.57 -1.77 11.45
CA LEU A 5 -7.89 -2.85 10.51
C LEU A 5 -7.20 -4.16 10.92
N TYR A 6 -5.90 -4.10 11.21
CA TYR A 6 -5.14 -5.26 11.67
C TYR A 6 -5.76 -5.87 12.94
N LEU A 7 -6.02 -5.05 13.95
CA LEU A 7 -6.61 -5.49 15.23
C LEU A 7 -8.00 -6.08 15.04
N GLN A 8 -8.84 -5.47 14.20
CA GLN A 8 -10.18 -5.98 13.91
C GLN A 8 -10.11 -7.36 13.25
N VAL A 9 -9.26 -7.54 12.23
CA VAL A 9 -9.09 -8.83 11.55
C VAL A 9 -8.58 -9.90 12.51
N CYS A 10 -7.58 -9.59 13.34
CA CYS A 10 -7.07 -10.52 14.35
C CYS A 10 -8.13 -10.89 15.39
N ALA A 11 -8.97 -9.93 15.82
CA ALA A 11 -9.99 -10.17 16.83
C ALA A 11 -11.11 -11.10 16.36
N ILE A 12 -11.49 -11.02 15.07
CA ILE A 12 -12.59 -11.83 14.51
C ILE A 12 -12.11 -13.04 13.69
N GLY A 13 -10.80 -13.13 13.40
CA GLY A 13 -10.19 -14.23 12.64
C GLY A 13 -10.48 -14.21 11.13
N ARG A 14 -11.01 -13.13 10.60
CA ARG A 14 -11.35 -12.96 9.17
C ARG A 14 -11.48 -11.49 8.80
N TYR A 15 -11.48 -11.20 7.50
CA TYR A 15 -11.86 -9.87 7.00
C TYR A 15 -13.38 -9.79 6.81
N ASP A 16 -13.98 -8.72 7.36
CA ASP A 16 -15.39 -8.39 7.18
C ASP A 16 -15.50 -6.96 6.64
N PRO A 17 -15.80 -6.78 5.35
CA PRO A 17 -15.81 -5.47 4.72
C PRO A 17 -16.93 -4.53 5.22
N ASP A 18 -18.06 -5.07 5.67
CA ASP A 18 -19.14 -4.24 6.20
C ASP A 18 -18.79 -3.71 7.59
N LEU A 19 -18.30 -4.59 8.46
CA LEU A 19 -17.79 -4.20 9.78
C LEU A 19 -16.63 -3.21 9.66
N TRP A 20 -15.74 -3.40 8.68
CA TRP A 20 -14.68 -2.44 8.43
C TRP A 20 -15.21 -1.07 8.00
N LEU A 21 -16.19 -1.03 7.08
CA LEU A 21 -16.79 0.24 6.61
C LEU A 21 -17.45 1.00 7.77
N GLU A 22 -18.17 0.32 8.65
CA GLU A 22 -18.75 0.93 9.85
C GLU A 22 -17.64 1.52 10.74
N THR A 23 -16.61 0.73 11.04
CA THR A 23 -15.45 1.17 11.81
C THR A 23 -14.75 2.37 11.18
N TYR A 24 -14.49 2.31 9.86
CA TYR A 24 -13.86 3.41 9.12
C TYR A 24 -14.66 4.71 9.20
N VAL A 25 -15.98 4.63 9.03
CA VAL A 25 -16.85 5.80 9.12
C VAL A 25 -16.85 6.38 10.54
N ASP A 26 -16.95 5.54 11.55
CA ASP A 26 -16.96 5.98 12.96
C ASP A 26 -15.63 6.64 13.35
N LEU A 27 -14.51 6.03 13.01
CA LEU A 27 -13.18 6.59 13.29
C LEU A 27 -12.96 7.93 12.59
N MET A 28 -13.26 8.01 11.29
CA MET A 28 -13.07 9.24 10.52
C MET A 28 -14.00 10.38 10.95
N ARG A 29 -15.13 10.09 11.59
CA ARG A 29 -16.08 11.09 12.10
C ARG A 29 -15.88 11.41 13.56
N THR A 30 -15.12 10.63 14.31
CA THR A 30 -14.90 10.85 15.74
C THR A 30 -13.93 12.03 15.96
N PRO A 31 -14.39 13.14 16.57
CA PRO A 31 -13.53 14.29 16.79
C PRO A 31 -12.31 13.92 17.67
N GLY A 32 -11.12 14.29 17.20
CA GLY A 32 -9.87 14.09 17.92
C GLY A 32 -9.30 12.67 17.86
N TRP A 33 -9.93 11.75 17.13
CA TRP A 33 -9.37 10.43 16.91
C TRP A 33 -8.04 10.48 16.14
N HIS A 34 -7.94 11.36 15.15
CA HIS A 34 -6.69 11.65 14.44
C HIS A 34 -6.33 13.14 14.55
N ARG A 35 -5.05 13.47 14.33
CA ARG A 35 -4.52 14.84 14.40
C ARG A 35 -4.13 15.38 13.03
N ASP A 36 -4.47 14.69 11.96
CA ASP A 36 -4.15 15.09 10.61
C ASP A 36 -4.89 16.38 10.26
N THR A 37 -4.14 17.32 9.68
CA THR A 37 -4.67 18.61 9.23
C THR A 37 -5.18 18.55 7.79
N TYR A 38 -4.88 17.46 7.08
CA TYR A 38 -5.29 17.21 5.72
C TYR A 38 -5.99 15.85 5.61
N VAL A 39 -7.08 15.82 4.89
CA VAL A 39 -7.81 14.60 4.55
C VAL A 39 -7.76 14.43 3.04
N GLU A 40 -7.26 13.27 2.59
CA GLU A 40 -7.09 12.96 1.17
C GLU A 40 -8.41 13.09 0.39
N GLU A 41 -8.30 13.38 -0.90
CA GLU A 41 -9.47 13.66 -1.74
C GLU A 41 -10.43 12.48 -1.82
N TYR A 42 -9.92 11.26 -1.89
CA TYR A 42 -10.76 10.06 -1.93
C TYR A 42 -11.59 9.89 -0.64
N HIS A 43 -11.07 10.22 0.53
CA HIS A 43 -11.85 10.26 1.77
C HIS A 43 -12.95 11.34 1.69
N ARG A 44 -12.61 12.56 1.28
CA ARG A 44 -13.60 13.66 1.14
C ARG A 44 -14.71 13.31 0.17
N LYS A 45 -14.38 12.69 -0.97
CA LYS A 45 -15.35 12.24 -1.98
C LYS A 45 -16.22 11.11 -1.46
N PHE A 46 -15.62 10.13 -0.75
CA PHE A 46 -16.36 9.05 -0.09
C PHE A 46 -17.46 9.61 0.83
N PHE A 47 -17.09 10.50 1.75
CA PHE A 47 -18.05 11.08 2.69
C PHE A 47 -19.07 12.00 2.01
N LYS A 48 -18.70 12.69 0.92
CA LYS A 48 -19.64 13.45 0.12
C LYS A 48 -20.70 12.56 -0.55
N ARG A 49 -20.29 11.41 -1.08
CA ARG A 49 -21.21 10.41 -1.67
C ARG A 49 -22.13 9.80 -0.59
N ARG A 50 -21.59 9.48 0.56
CA ARG A 50 -22.38 9.02 1.71
C ARG A 50 -23.41 10.06 2.17
N ALA A 51 -23.02 11.32 2.26
CA ALA A 51 -23.93 12.42 2.59
C ALA A 51 -25.04 12.65 1.53
N ALA A 52 -24.78 12.27 0.28
CA ALA A 52 -25.76 12.28 -0.79
C ALA A 52 -26.72 11.07 -0.76
N GLY A 53 -26.56 10.15 0.21
CA GLY A 53 -27.47 9.04 0.44
C GLY A 53 -27.06 7.71 -0.20
N LEU A 54 -25.85 7.60 -0.75
CA LEU A 54 -25.38 6.31 -1.27
C LEU A 54 -25.10 5.33 -0.13
N GLU A 55 -25.26 4.04 -0.40
CA GLU A 55 -24.85 2.99 0.52
C GLU A 55 -23.32 2.98 0.71
N LEU A 56 -22.84 2.53 1.86
CA LEU A 56 -21.42 2.59 2.20
C LEU A 56 -20.53 1.92 1.14
N ARG A 57 -20.94 0.76 0.65
CA ARG A 57 -20.21 0.01 -0.40
C ARG A 57 -20.18 0.72 -1.77
N GLU A 58 -21.04 1.70 -1.98
CA GLU A 58 -21.15 2.48 -3.22
C GLU A 58 -20.39 3.81 -3.15
N CYS A 59 -19.78 4.13 -1.99
CA CYS A 59 -19.12 5.41 -1.78
C CYS A 59 -17.71 5.48 -2.37
N GLY A 60 -17.09 4.35 -2.74
CA GLY A 60 -15.80 4.31 -3.44
C GLY A 60 -15.82 5.10 -4.75
N ILE A 61 -14.67 5.64 -5.14
CA ILE A 61 -14.52 6.47 -6.34
C ILE A 61 -13.52 5.87 -7.31
N GLU A 62 -13.64 6.24 -8.58
CA GLU A 62 -12.59 6.00 -9.58
C GLU A 62 -11.39 6.88 -9.23
N ASP A 63 -10.32 6.27 -8.70
CA ASP A 63 -9.12 6.99 -8.28
C ASP A 63 -7.89 6.08 -8.42
N ILE A 64 -6.81 6.64 -8.97
CA ILE A 64 -5.52 5.96 -9.15
C ILE A 64 -4.48 6.41 -8.11
N HIS A 65 -4.95 6.90 -6.97
CA HIS A 65 -4.08 7.34 -5.89
C HIS A 65 -3.45 6.14 -5.17
N ILE A 66 -2.13 6.15 -4.96
CA ILE A 66 -1.40 5.08 -4.25
C ILE A 66 -1.87 4.89 -2.79
N GLY A 67 -2.60 5.86 -2.24
CA GLY A 67 -3.26 5.74 -0.94
C GLY A 67 -4.21 4.54 -0.81
N GLY A 68 -4.72 4.03 -1.94
CA GLY A 68 -5.46 2.77 -1.98
C GLY A 68 -4.66 1.57 -1.46
N LEU A 69 -3.34 1.62 -1.55
CA LEU A 69 -2.46 0.55 -1.08
C LEU A 69 -2.07 0.68 0.39
N ALA A 70 -2.37 1.82 1.03
CA ALA A 70 -1.84 2.14 2.37
C ALA A 70 -2.21 1.13 3.46
N MET A 71 -3.35 0.48 3.35
CA MET A 71 -3.83 -0.50 4.34
C MET A 71 -3.60 -1.96 3.92
N VAL A 72 -3.13 -2.21 2.69
CA VAL A 72 -2.88 -3.56 2.17
C VAL A 72 -1.95 -4.37 3.08
N PRO A 73 -0.79 -3.84 3.52
CA PRO A 73 0.10 -4.62 4.39
C PRO A 73 -0.54 -5.01 5.73
N ALA A 74 -1.34 -4.12 6.31
CA ALA A 74 -2.01 -4.38 7.58
C ALA A 74 -3.10 -5.47 7.43
N LEU A 75 -3.85 -5.45 6.33
CA LEU A 75 -4.87 -6.47 6.05
C LEU A 75 -4.22 -7.84 5.80
N VAL A 76 -3.18 -7.89 4.97
CA VAL A 76 -2.44 -9.13 4.68
C VAL A 76 -1.85 -9.72 5.96
N ALA A 77 -1.18 -8.89 6.77
CA ALA A 77 -0.60 -9.31 8.04
C ALA A 77 -1.66 -9.81 9.04
N GLY A 78 -2.81 -9.12 9.14
CA GLY A 78 -3.89 -9.51 10.03
C GLY A 78 -4.53 -10.85 9.63
N LEU A 79 -4.76 -11.06 8.34
CA LEU A 79 -5.28 -12.32 7.82
C LEU A 79 -4.28 -13.48 8.01
N ALA A 80 -3.00 -13.26 7.69
CA ALA A 80 -1.96 -14.24 7.90
C ALA A 80 -1.80 -14.60 9.40
N ALA A 81 -1.82 -13.60 10.29
CA ALA A 81 -1.79 -13.82 11.74
C ALA A 81 -3.03 -14.59 12.24
N SER A 82 -4.15 -14.50 11.54
CA SER A 82 -5.39 -15.24 11.81
C SER A 82 -5.42 -16.65 11.19
N GLY A 83 -4.33 -17.06 10.50
CA GLY A 83 -4.18 -18.41 9.92
C GLY A 83 -4.59 -18.52 8.46
N GLU A 84 -4.89 -17.42 7.76
CA GLU A 84 -5.15 -17.47 6.32
C GLU A 84 -3.82 -17.68 5.57
N ALA A 85 -3.73 -18.76 4.81
CA ALA A 85 -2.55 -19.13 4.03
C ALA A 85 -2.86 -19.25 2.53
N ASP A 86 -4.11 -19.11 2.14
CA ASP A 86 -4.52 -19.17 0.73
C ASP A 86 -4.30 -17.80 0.08
N GLU A 87 -3.34 -17.74 -0.85
CA GLU A 87 -2.97 -16.51 -1.55
C GLU A 87 -4.16 -15.88 -2.29
N GLU A 88 -4.99 -16.68 -2.96
CA GLU A 88 -6.14 -16.16 -3.71
C GLU A 88 -7.21 -15.55 -2.79
N ARG A 89 -7.36 -16.08 -1.57
CA ARG A 89 -8.25 -15.50 -0.56
C ARG A 89 -7.68 -14.19 -0.01
N LEU A 90 -6.36 -14.12 0.20
CA LEU A 90 -5.69 -12.87 0.58
C LEU A 90 -5.90 -11.80 -0.49
N VAL A 91 -5.62 -12.12 -1.75
CA VAL A 91 -5.82 -11.24 -2.90
C VAL A 91 -7.28 -10.79 -3.01
N SER A 92 -8.22 -11.72 -2.93
CA SER A 92 -9.67 -11.40 -2.98
C SER A 92 -10.08 -10.44 -1.87
N SER A 93 -9.63 -10.67 -0.64
CA SER A 93 -9.91 -9.80 0.51
C SER A 93 -9.33 -8.40 0.31
N VAL A 94 -8.10 -8.30 -0.21
CA VAL A 94 -7.45 -7.03 -0.51
C VAL A 94 -8.18 -6.28 -1.63
N ARG A 95 -8.53 -6.94 -2.72
CA ARG A 95 -9.29 -6.30 -3.82
C ARG A 95 -10.65 -5.78 -3.35
N ILE A 96 -11.35 -6.52 -2.50
CA ILE A 96 -12.60 -6.07 -1.87
C ILE A 96 -12.32 -4.83 -1.01
N HIS A 97 -11.31 -4.87 -0.14
CA HIS A 97 -10.96 -3.78 0.76
C HIS A 97 -10.62 -2.48 0.01
N VAL A 98 -9.72 -2.56 -0.95
CA VAL A 98 -9.31 -1.40 -1.76
C VAL A 98 -10.48 -0.85 -2.56
N GLY A 99 -11.33 -1.72 -3.12
CA GLY A 99 -12.54 -1.35 -3.85
C GLY A 99 -13.57 -0.58 -3.04
N LEU A 100 -13.52 -0.62 -1.71
CA LEU A 100 -14.40 0.19 -0.85
C LEU A 100 -14.15 1.70 -0.99
N THR A 101 -12.94 2.10 -1.38
CA THR A 101 -12.55 3.50 -1.53
C THR A 101 -12.05 3.84 -2.93
N HIS A 102 -11.35 2.90 -3.61
CA HIS A 102 -10.72 3.07 -4.92
C HIS A 102 -11.22 1.98 -5.88
N VAL A 103 -12.14 2.32 -6.78
CA VAL A 103 -12.72 1.34 -7.71
C VAL A 103 -11.97 1.22 -9.04
N SER A 104 -10.87 1.96 -9.22
CA SER A 104 -10.02 1.88 -10.41
C SER A 104 -9.39 0.50 -10.56
N ALA A 105 -9.46 -0.07 -11.75
CA ALA A 105 -8.81 -1.34 -12.07
C ALA A 105 -7.31 -1.27 -11.81
N GLU A 106 -6.68 -0.15 -12.14
CA GLU A 106 -5.23 0.06 -11.95
C GLU A 106 -4.83 0.02 -10.46
N THR A 107 -5.65 0.62 -9.58
CA THR A 107 -5.39 0.57 -8.13
C THR A 107 -5.61 -0.83 -7.57
N LEU A 108 -6.65 -1.53 -8.03
CA LEU A 108 -6.92 -2.91 -7.64
C LEU A 108 -5.80 -3.86 -8.08
N ASP A 109 -5.28 -3.68 -9.30
CA ASP A 109 -4.20 -4.52 -9.83
C ASP A 109 -2.86 -4.24 -9.12
N ALA A 110 -2.58 -2.97 -8.77
CA ALA A 110 -1.41 -2.62 -7.95
C ALA A 110 -1.50 -3.22 -6.54
N ALA A 111 -2.69 -3.21 -5.93
CA ALA A 111 -2.93 -3.81 -4.62
C ALA A 111 -2.76 -5.35 -4.65
N GLU A 112 -3.24 -6.00 -5.71
CA GLU A 112 -2.99 -7.42 -5.95
C GLU A 112 -1.49 -7.72 -6.10
N ALA A 113 -0.78 -6.96 -6.94
CA ALA A 113 0.66 -7.13 -7.14
C ALA A 113 1.42 -6.98 -5.80
N LEU A 114 1.11 -5.95 -5.00
CA LEU A 114 1.70 -5.77 -3.68
C LEU A 114 1.40 -6.95 -2.74
N THR A 115 0.17 -7.44 -2.74
CA THR A 115 -0.24 -8.59 -1.91
C THR A 115 0.58 -9.83 -2.27
N ARG A 116 0.66 -10.18 -3.56
CA ARG A 116 1.43 -11.34 -4.03
C ARG A 116 2.92 -11.21 -3.70
N ILE A 117 3.50 -10.02 -3.87
CA ILE A 117 4.89 -9.74 -3.47
C ILE A 117 5.08 -10.00 -1.97
N LEU A 118 4.25 -9.41 -1.10
CA LEU A 118 4.39 -9.57 0.35
C LEU A 118 4.26 -11.03 0.79
N VAL A 119 3.30 -11.77 0.22
CA VAL A 119 3.10 -13.19 0.50
C VAL A 119 4.31 -14.01 0.02
N ALA A 120 4.75 -13.82 -1.21
CA ALA A 120 5.88 -14.54 -1.79
C ALA A 120 7.19 -14.33 -0.97
N LEU A 121 7.47 -13.07 -0.59
CA LEU A 121 8.62 -12.75 0.24
C LEU A 121 8.53 -13.38 1.64
N ALA A 122 7.34 -13.34 2.26
CA ALA A 122 7.13 -13.98 3.56
C ALA A 122 7.32 -15.51 3.52
N TRP A 123 7.13 -16.11 2.35
CA TRP A 123 7.36 -17.55 2.12
C TRP A 123 8.79 -17.86 1.61
N GLY A 124 9.66 -16.85 1.54
CA GLY A 124 11.08 -17.00 1.23
C GLY A 124 11.44 -16.92 -0.24
N MET A 125 10.54 -16.38 -1.10
CA MET A 125 10.89 -16.07 -2.49
C MET A 125 11.91 -14.92 -2.50
N GLU A 126 12.90 -15.01 -3.39
CA GLU A 126 13.87 -13.95 -3.57
C GLU A 126 13.23 -12.68 -4.16
N TRP A 127 13.69 -11.50 -3.74
CA TRP A 127 13.14 -10.21 -4.18
C TRP A 127 13.05 -10.06 -5.70
N ALA A 128 14.14 -10.37 -6.40
CA ALA A 128 14.19 -10.23 -7.86
C ALA A 128 13.17 -11.13 -8.57
N GLU A 129 12.95 -12.33 -8.07
CA GLU A 129 11.96 -13.28 -8.59
C GLU A 129 10.54 -12.78 -8.31
N ALA A 130 10.26 -12.28 -7.11
CA ALA A 130 8.95 -11.74 -6.74
C ALA A 130 8.56 -10.55 -7.63
N VAL A 131 9.49 -9.61 -7.87
CA VAL A 131 9.26 -8.45 -8.74
C VAL A 131 9.03 -8.87 -10.18
N ASP A 132 9.86 -9.78 -10.73
CA ASP A 132 9.71 -10.24 -12.11
C ASP A 132 8.39 -10.99 -12.32
N THR A 133 7.95 -11.73 -11.31
CA THR A 133 6.71 -12.52 -11.38
C THR A 133 5.47 -11.65 -11.26
N PHE A 134 5.41 -10.76 -10.27
CA PHE A 134 4.17 -10.09 -9.89
C PHE A 134 4.11 -8.61 -10.24
N ALA A 135 5.26 -7.96 -10.50
CA ALA A 135 5.33 -6.53 -10.73
C ALA A 135 5.83 -6.13 -12.13
N ARG A 136 6.03 -7.08 -13.03
CA ARG A 136 6.55 -6.81 -14.39
C ARG A 136 5.81 -5.69 -15.15
N PRO A 137 4.48 -5.56 -15.09
CA PRO A 137 3.78 -4.44 -15.72
C PRO A 137 4.20 -3.07 -15.19
N TRP A 138 4.51 -2.99 -13.90
CA TRP A 138 4.83 -1.76 -13.18
C TRP A 138 6.28 -1.31 -13.34
N ILE A 139 7.18 -2.23 -13.73
CA ILE A 139 8.62 -1.95 -13.86
C ILE A 139 9.05 -1.73 -15.32
N LYS A 140 8.15 -1.82 -16.29
CA LYS A 140 8.46 -1.62 -17.70
C LYS A 140 9.09 -0.27 -18.03
N CYS A 141 8.76 0.77 -17.25
CA CYS A 141 9.29 2.12 -17.43
C CYS A 141 10.72 2.29 -16.92
N TRP A 142 11.29 1.32 -16.19
CA TRP A 142 12.62 1.46 -15.59
C TRP A 142 13.76 1.41 -16.61
N GLY A 143 13.51 0.86 -17.82
CA GLY A 143 14.55 0.63 -18.83
C GLY A 143 15.62 -0.34 -18.29
N SER A 144 16.89 0.04 -18.41
CA SER A 144 17.98 -0.65 -17.76
C SER A 144 18.12 -0.12 -16.31
N LEU A 145 17.76 -0.92 -15.31
CA LEU A 145 17.97 -0.58 -13.88
C LEU A 145 19.42 -0.21 -13.56
N ASP A 146 20.36 -0.86 -14.25
CA ASP A 146 21.79 -0.60 -14.07
C ASP A 146 22.15 0.86 -14.38
N SER A 147 21.46 1.49 -15.34
CA SER A 147 21.68 2.89 -15.70
C SER A 147 21.06 3.89 -14.70
N LEU A 148 20.11 3.47 -13.87
CA LEU A 148 19.44 4.32 -12.88
C LEU A 148 20.06 4.17 -11.49
N GLY A 149 20.71 3.05 -11.19
CA GLY A 149 21.24 2.71 -9.87
C GLY A 149 22.25 3.72 -9.31
N ASP A 150 23.03 4.34 -10.18
CA ASP A 150 24.05 5.34 -9.82
C ASP A 150 23.48 6.77 -9.65
N LEU A 151 22.22 7.00 -10.01
CA LEU A 151 21.59 8.31 -9.89
C LEU A 151 21.10 8.57 -8.46
N ASP A 152 21.04 9.87 -8.11
CA ASP A 152 20.41 10.35 -6.88
C ASP A 152 18.90 9.93 -6.88
N ASP A 153 18.42 9.42 -5.74
CA ASP A 153 17.06 8.92 -5.61
C ASP A 153 15.99 9.96 -5.95
N ARG A 154 16.22 11.22 -5.60
CA ARG A 154 15.32 12.34 -5.94
C ARG A 154 15.27 12.59 -7.44
N VAL A 155 16.35 12.29 -8.15
CA VAL A 155 16.39 12.39 -9.62
C VAL A 155 15.57 11.27 -10.23
N VAL A 156 15.76 10.03 -9.78
CA VAL A 156 15.00 8.89 -10.30
C VAL A 156 13.52 9.04 -9.98
N VAL A 157 13.17 9.20 -8.70
CA VAL A 157 11.78 9.33 -8.24
C VAL A 157 11.12 10.59 -8.82
N GLY A 158 11.82 11.73 -8.88
CA GLY A 158 11.20 13.00 -9.27
C GLY A 158 11.21 13.32 -10.76
N ARG A 159 12.09 12.69 -11.57
CA ARG A 159 12.26 13.03 -13.00
C ARG A 159 12.05 11.84 -13.95
N HIS A 160 12.43 10.64 -13.54
CA HIS A 160 12.27 9.43 -14.36
C HIS A 160 10.96 8.69 -14.05
N LEU A 161 10.51 8.76 -12.80
CA LEU A 161 9.22 8.26 -12.33
C LEU A 161 8.37 9.43 -11.85
N THR A 162 7.77 9.33 -10.64
CA THR A 162 7.05 10.43 -10.03
C THR A 162 7.22 10.50 -8.51
N SER A 163 7.33 11.70 -7.97
CA SER A 163 7.15 11.95 -6.54
C SER A 163 5.69 12.18 -6.14
N ALA A 164 4.78 12.29 -7.12
CA ALA A 164 3.34 12.41 -6.89
C ALA A 164 2.71 11.06 -6.48
N CYS A 165 1.43 11.10 -6.19
CA CYS A 165 0.68 9.98 -5.61
C CYS A 165 -0.03 9.09 -6.63
N TYR A 166 0.15 9.30 -7.94
CA TYR A 166 -0.65 8.63 -8.95
C TYR A 166 0.05 7.40 -9.55
N LEU A 167 -0.72 6.32 -9.68
CA LEU A 167 -0.31 5.12 -10.42
C LEU A 167 -0.23 5.41 -11.93
N PRO A 168 0.56 4.66 -12.69
CA PRO A 168 1.43 3.54 -12.24
C PRO A 168 2.75 3.99 -11.62
N ASP A 169 3.19 5.22 -11.86
CA ASP A 169 4.55 5.68 -11.59
C ASP A 169 4.89 5.74 -10.09
N SER A 170 3.90 6.03 -9.23
CA SER A 170 4.12 6.05 -7.77
C SER A 170 4.40 4.65 -7.21
N PHE A 171 3.74 3.62 -7.73
CA PHE A 171 4.03 2.23 -7.35
C PHE A 171 5.37 1.77 -7.95
N SER A 172 5.65 2.12 -9.22
CA SER A 172 6.95 1.91 -9.85
C SER A 172 8.10 2.52 -9.03
N ALA A 173 7.92 3.76 -8.55
CA ALA A 173 8.91 4.43 -7.69
C ALA A 173 9.11 3.71 -6.35
N SER A 174 8.04 3.17 -5.77
CA SER A 174 8.12 2.35 -4.54
C SER A 174 8.95 1.10 -4.77
N LEU A 175 8.64 0.35 -5.82
CA LEU A 175 9.36 -0.88 -6.18
C LEU A 175 10.83 -0.62 -6.54
N TRP A 176 11.12 0.51 -7.20
CA TRP A 176 12.49 0.90 -7.50
C TRP A 176 13.31 1.16 -6.23
N LEU A 177 12.76 1.88 -5.25
CA LEU A 177 13.40 2.08 -3.95
C LEU A 177 13.61 0.75 -3.22
N CYS A 178 12.62 -0.15 -3.24
CA CYS A 178 12.78 -1.48 -2.67
C CYS A 178 13.91 -2.27 -3.36
N SER A 179 14.03 -2.17 -4.70
CA SER A 179 15.10 -2.85 -5.44
C SER A 179 16.48 -2.29 -5.12
N LYS A 180 16.60 -0.98 -5.00
CA LYS A 180 17.89 -0.33 -4.66
C LYS A 180 18.33 -0.63 -3.24
N TYR A 181 17.39 -0.72 -2.30
CA TYR A 181 17.63 -0.89 -0.88
C TYR A 181 17.14 -2.25 -0.34
N TRP A 182 17.11 -3.29 -1.18
CA TRP A 182 16.52 -4.59 -0.86
C TRP A 182 17.07 -5.24 0.42
N ASN A 183 18.31 -4.92 0.81
CA ASN A 183 19.01 -5.45 1.99
C ASN A 183 19.18 -4.40 3.12
N GLY A 184 18.46 -3.27 3.07
CA GLY A 184 18.59 -2.18 4.03
C GLY A 184 17.25 -1.50 4.31
N PHE A 185 16.55 -1.94 5.40
CA PHE A 185 15.26 -1.36 5.79
C PHE A 185 15.35 0.15 6.03
N GLU A 186 16.26 0.57 6.90
CA GLU A 186 16.35 1.96 7.32
C GLU A 186 16.80 2.88 6.19
N GLU A 187 17.82 2.45 5.46
CA GLU A 187 18.33 3.18 4.31
C GLU A 187 17.24 3.44 3.28
N GLY A 188 16.42 2.42 2.97
CA GLY A 188 15.32 2.54 2.03
C GLY A 188 14.19 3.44 2.51
N VAL A 189 13.81 3.35 3.79
CA VAL A 189 12.78 4.22 4.38
C VAL A 189 13.26 5.68 4.46
N VAL A 190 14.52 5.90 4.81
CA VAL A 190 15.14 7.24 4.81
C VAL A 190 15.21 7.80 3.39
N ALA A 191 15.68 7.01 2.42
CA ALA A 191 15.73 7.41 1.02
C ALA A 191 14.34 7.80 0.48
N ASN A 192 13.31 6.99 0.78
CA ASN A 192 11.93 7.32 0.45
C ASN A 192 11.51 8.68 1.03
N SER A 193 11.83 8.95 2.29
CA SER A 193 11.47 10.20 2.96
C SER A 193 12.18 11.41 2.33
N ILE A 194 13.47 11.27 1.99
CA ILE A 194 14.27 12.30 1.33
C ILE A 194 13.77 12.63 -0.08
N CYS A 195 13.20 11.67 -0.80
CA CYS A 195 12.61 11.90 -2.12
C CYS A 195 11.43 12.88 -2.09
N GLY A 196 10.78 13.06 -0.95
CA GLY A 196 9.66 14.00 -0.81
C GLY A 196 8.42 13.57 -1.60
N GLY A 197 7.56 14.53 -1.91
CA GLY A 197 6.27 14.27 -2.55
C GLY A 197 5.36 13.47 -1.64
N ASP A 198 4.59 12.54 -2.18
CA ASP A 198 3.75 11.62 -1.42
C ASP A 198 4.58 10.47 -0.82
N ASN A 199 5.51 10.82 0.03
CA ASN A 199 6.38 9.86 0.69
C ASN A 199 5.70 9.06 1.80
N CYS A 200 4.52 9.47 2.27
CA CYS A 200 3.75 8.74 3.27
C CYS A 200 3.15 7.46 2.68
N HIS A 201 2.34 7.59 1.62
CA HIS A 201 1.71 6.41 1.00
C HIS A 201 2.73 5.54 0.26
N ARG A 202 3.70 6.15 -0.44
CA ARG A 202 4.83 5.41 -1.00
C ARG A 202 5.61 4.68 0.10
N GLY A 203 5.76 5.30 1.26
CA GLY A 203 6.43 4.73 2.43
C GLY A 203 5.74 3.49 3.00
N THR A 204 4.43 3.35 2.86
CA THR A 204 3.75 2.12 3.28
C THR A 204 4.15 0.92 2.43
N VAL A 205 4.30 1.11 1.12
CA VAL A 205 4.80 0.07 0.21
C VAL A 205 6.27 -0.25 0.51
N VAL A 206 7.13 0.78 0.53
CA VAL A 206 8.57 0.61 0.79
C VAL A 206 8.82 -0.04 2.15
N GLY A 207 8.19 0.48 3.20
CA GLY A 207 8.35 -0.03 4.56
C GLY A 207 7.84 -1.46 4.74
N SER A 208 6.73 -1.82 4.10
CA SER A 208 6.21 -3.19 4.19
C SER A 208 7.10 -4.20 3.47
N VAL A 209 7.52 -3.91 2.25
CA VAL A 209 8.41 -4.80 1.47
C VAL A 209 9.75 -4.96 2.16
N LEU A 210 10.41 -3.85 2.51
CA LEU A 210 11.72 -3.91 3.18
C LEU A 210 11.63 -4.50 4.58
N GLY A 211 10.48 -4.32 5.27
CA GLY A 211 10.22 -4.93 6.57
C GLY A 211 10.11 -6.45 6.50
N VAL A 212 9.48 -7.00 5.46
CA VAL A 212 9.43 -8.45 5.24
C VAL A 212 10.82 -8.99 4.89
N LEU A 213 11.59 -8.28 4.06
CA LEU A 213 12.93 -8.70 3.63
C LEU A 213 13.97 -8.68 4.77
N ASN A 214 13.94 -7.67 5.62
CA ASN A 214 15.04 -7.38 6.55
C ASN A 214 14.64 -7.44 8.04
N GLY A 215 13.34 -7.48 8.33
CA GLY A 215 12.83 -7.13 9.65
C GLY A 215 12.88 -5.62 9.90
N VAL A 216 12.17 -5.16 10.93
CA VAL A 216 12.20 -3.77 11.38
C VAL A 216 13.18 -3.65 12.54
N PRO A 217 14.14 -2.69 12.52
CA PRO A 217 15.08 -2.49 13.63
C PRO A 217 14.37 -2.18 14.95
N GLU A 218 14.76 -2.84 16.05
CA GLU A 218 14.13 -2.71 17.38
C GLU A 218 13.98 -1.25 17.84
N ARG A 219 14.95 -0.38 17.52
CA ARG A 219 14.91 1.03 17.90
C ARG A 219 13.79 1.85 17.24
N LEU A 220 13.06 1.26 16.29
CA LEU A 220 11.93 1.90 15.58
C LEU A 220 10.56 1.44 16.09
N PHE A 221 10.55 0.60 17.14
CA PHE A 221 9.36 0.19 17.86
C PHE A 221 8.99 1.13 19.01
#